data_7eb6748bb330610e29f76d6e05cb9d36
#
_entry.id   7eb6748bb330610e29f76d6e05cb9d36
#
_cell.length_a   1.000
_cell.length_b   1.000
_cell.length_c   1.000
_cell.angle_alpha   90.00
_cell.angle_beta   90.00
_cell.angle_gamma   90.00
#
_symmetry.space_group_name_H-M   'P 1'
#
loop_
_entity.id
_entity.type
_entity.pdbx_description
1 polymer ?
#
loop_
_entity_poly.entity_id
_entity_poly.type
_entity_poly.pdbx_seq_one_letter_code
_entity_poly.pdbx_strand_id
1 'polypeptide(L)'
;MILAIDTSSAACSAALLSADGTVIAAADEIIGRGHAERLAPMIAAMLHGLVPSSILVGVGPGSFTGIRVGIAAAHGLAIGWDVALCGIDSLALTAATVLAGLESAPAGIAVAHAGGHGELFVRSFDSVGAPTDDARNLTPHDAAAVITADLVAGSGAEALVAARGCGTALPTLPSARFALALPEALRSVDPKPSYGRAPDAKPRLVA
;
A
#
# COMPACT_ATOMS: atom_id res chain seq x y z
N MET A 1 18.01 2.84 -11.17
CA MET A 1 16.81 3.57 -10.68
C MET A 1 15.66 2.61 -10.63
N ILE A 2 14.80 2.76 -9.64
CA ILE A 2 13.64 1.88 -9.39
C ILE A 2 12.38 2.75 -9.44
N LEU A 3 11.39 2.34 -10.24
CA LEU A 3 10.07 2.97 -10.23
C LEU A 3 9.18 2.24 -9.23
N ALA A 4 8.69 2.93 -8.22
CA ALA A 4 7.70 2.43 -7.28
C ALA A 4 6.34 3.05 -7.56
N ILE A 5 5.26 2.26 -7.46
CA ILE A 5 3.88 2.67 -7.75
C ILE A 5 2.96 2.11 -6.66
N ASP A 6 2.02 2.91 -6.15
CA ASP A 6 0.89 2.42 -5.36
C ASP A 6 -0.40 3.13 -5.76
N THR A 7 -1.44 2.35 -6.01
CA THR A 7 -2.79 2.81 -6.33
C THR A 7 -3.84 2.04 -5.51
N SER A 8 -3.41 1.42 -4.42
CA SER A 8 -4.27 0.57 -3.58
C SER A 8 -5.24 1.35 -2.68
N SER A 9 -5.11 2.66 -2.62
CA SER A 9 -5.89 3.57 -1.76
C SER A 9 -6.53 4.71 -2.56
N ALA A 10 -7.00 5.75 -1.89
CA ALA A 10 -7.44 7.00 -2.53
C ALA A 10 -6.27 7.80 -3.14
N ALA A 11 -5.04 7.48 -2.80
CA ALA A 11 -3.86 8.08 -3.40
C ALA A 11 -3.48 7.38 -4.71
N CYS A 12 -3.03 8.16 -5.69
CA CYS A 12 -2.23 7.72 -6.80
C CYS A 12 -0.80 8.15 -6.49
N SER A 13 0.06 7.19 -6.17
CA SER A 13 1.43 7.44 -5.73
C SER A 13 2.43 6.79 -6.67
N ALA A 14 3.47 7.54 -7.06
CA ALA A 14 4.60 7.03 -7.81
C ALA A 14 5.89 7.72 -7.35
N ALA A 15 7.00 6.98 -7.35
CA ALA A 15 8.32 7.51 -7.03
C ALA A 15 9.40 6.86 -7.89
N LEU A 16 10.37 7.66 -8.30
CA LEU A 16 11.62 7.22 -8.91
C LEU A 16 12.70 7.28 -7.84
N LEU A 17 13.27 6.13 -7.52
CA LEU A 17 14.22 5.95 -6.44
C LEU A 17 15.58 5.52 -6.99
N SER A 18 16.66 6.00 -6.38
CA SER A 18 17.99 5.40 -6.58
C SER A 18 18.10 4.08 -5.80
N ALA A 19 19.14 3.30 -6.04
CA ALA A 19 19.33 2.00 -5.40
C ALA A 19 19.54 2.11 -3.89
N ASP A 20 20.02 3.24 -3.39
CA ASP A 20 20.20 3.52 -1.95
C ASP A 20 18.94 4.08 -1.26
N GLY A 21 17.82 4.19 -2.00
CA GLY A 21 16.55 4.69 -1.48
C GLY A 21 16.36 6.21 -1.57
N THR A 22 17.34 6.95 -2.12
CA THR A 22 17.16 8.40 -2.33
C THR A 22 16.03 8.64 -3.34
N VAL A 23 15.11 9.54 -3.01
CA VAL A 23 14.01 9.95 -3.89
C VAL A 23 14.54 10.90 -4.96
N ILE A 24 14.54 10.46 -6.22
CA ILE A 24 14.93 11.28 -7.39
C ILE A 24 13.76 12.16 -7.83
N ALA A 25 12.57 11.57 -7.93
CA ALA A 25 11.32 12.27 -8.21
C ALA A 25 10.18 11.50 -7.57
N ALA A 26 9.11 12.19 -7.19
CA ALA A 26 7.93 11.52 -6.67
C ALA A 26 6.69 12.41 -6.78
N ALA A 27 5.53 11.76 -6.88
CA ALA A 27 4.22 12.40 -6.85
C ALA A 27 3.26 11.54 -6.03
N ASP A 28 2.57 12.20 -5.08
CA ASP A 28 1.50 11.62 -4.28
C ASP A 28 0.27 12.51 -4.44
N GLU A 29 -0.78 12.01 -5.07
CA GLU A 29 -2.01 12.76 -5.34
C GLU A 29 -3.21 12.02 -4.76
N ILE A 30 -3.98 12.70 -3.92
CA ILE A 30 -5.24 12.15 -3.40
C ILE A 30 -6.33 12.41 -4.44
N ILE A 31 -6.67 11.41 -5.22
CA ILE A 31 -7.63 11.53 -6.33
C ILE A 31 -8.95 10.79 -6.09
N GLY A 32 -8.95 9.85 -5.14
CA GLY A 32 -10.11 9.04 -4.82
C GLY A 32 -10.51 8.05 -5.92
N ARG A 33 -10.71 8.52 -7.14
CA ARG A 33 -11.04 7.74 -8.35
C ARG A 33 -10.29 8.30 -9.55
N GLY A 34 -10.19 7.51 -10.66
CA GLY A 34 -9.51 7.98 -11.87
C GLY A 34 -8.02 7.62 -11.91
N HIS A 35 -7.59 6.61 -11.17
CA HIS A 35 -6.19 6.16 -11.16
C HIS A 35 -5.70 5.76 -12.56
N ALA A 36 -6.56 5.17 -13.40
CA ALA A 36 -6.19 4.73 -14.74
C ALA A 36 -5.80 5.91 -15.64
N GLU A 37 -6.54 7.01 -15.54
CA GLU A 37 -6.32 8.22 -16.32
C GLU A 37 -5.13 9.03 -15.79
N ARG A 38 -4.86 8.95 -14.48
CA ARG A 38 -3.84 9.78 -13.82
C ARG A 38 -2.46 9.16 -13.79
N LEU A 39 -2.34 7.84 -13.58
CA LEU A 39 -1.08 7.17 -13.30
C LEU A 39 -0.07 7.30 -14.46
N ALA A 40 -0.48 7.04 -15.70
CA ALA A 40 0.42 7.07 -16.84
C ALA A 40 0.99 8.48 -17.11
N PRO A 41 0.20 9.58 -17.14
CA PRO A 41 0.73 10.93 -17.22
C PRO A 41 1.67 11.29 -16.06
N MET A 42 1.36 10.87 -14.83
CA MET A 42 2.19 11.10 -13.66
C MET A 42 3.58 10.45 -13.81
N ILE A 43 3.63 9.19 -14.22
CA ILE A 43 4.88 8.47 -14.47
C ILE A 43 5.67 9.12 -15.60
N ALA A 44 5.02 9.45 -16.73
CA ALA A 44 5.68 10.08 -17.88
C ALA A 44 6.32 11.42 -17.51
N ALA A 45 5.62 12.25 -16.75
CA ALA A 45 6.13 13.54 -16.24
C ALA A 45 7.33 13.38 -15.31
N MET A 46 7.38 12.28 -14.54
CA MET A 46 8.47 12.01 -13.60
C MET A 46 9.73 11.47 -14.29
N LEU A 47 9.55 10.61 -15.27
CA LEU A 47 10.66 9.90 -15.91
C LEU A 47 11.44 10.76 -16.90
N HIS A 48 10.85 11.78 -17.54
CA HIS A 48 11.50 12.60 -18.57
C HIS A 48 12.26 11.77 -19.62
N GLY A 49 11.72 10.61 -20.01
CA GLY A 49 12.35 9.70 -20.96
C GLY A 49 13.38 8.72 -20.36
N LEU A 50 13.64 8.77 -19.06
CA LEU A 50 14.47 7.78 -18.38
C LEU A 50 13.76 6.44 -18.28
N VAL A 51 14.53 5.34 -18.34
CA VAL A 51 14.02 3.98 -18.13
C VAL A 51 14.56 3.45 -16.81
N PRO A 52 13.68 3.08 -15.85
CA PRO A 52 14.08 2.42 -14.62
C PRO A 52 14.65 1.03 -14.87
N SER A 53 15.51 0.54 -13.98
CA SER A 53 16.07 -0.83 -14.06
C SER A 53 15.14 -1.89 -13.45
N SER A 54 14.12 -1.48 -12.68
CA SER A 54 13.10 -2.36 -12.13
C SER A 54 11.89 -1.57 -11.67
N ILE A 55 10.77 -2.28 -11.46
CA ILE A 55 9.51 -1.70 -11.01
C ILE A 55 9.04 -2.42 -9.75
N LEU A 56 8.55 -1.64 -8.78
CA LEU A 56 7.85 -2.10 -7.59
C LEU A 56 6.41 -1.62 -7.64
N VAL A 57 5.42 -2.49 -7.40
CA VAL A 57 4.01 -2.10 -7.45
C VAL A 57 3.24 -2.59 -6.24
N GLY A 58 2.43 -1.72 -5.65
CA GLY A 58 1.51 -2.05 -4.57
C GLY A 58 0.50 -3.11 -4.99
N VAL A 59 0.50 -4.26 -4.28
CA VAL A 59 -0.39 -5.39 -4.58
C VAL A 59 -1.61 -5.43 -3.67
N GLY A 60 -1.72 -4.50 -2.72
CA GLY A 60 -2.78 -4.48 -1.72
C GLY A 60 -2.33 -5.06 -0.37
N PRO A 61 -3.30 -5.32 0.53
CA PRO A 61 -4.75 -5.15 0.35
C PRO A 61 -5.19 -3.68 0.27
N GLY A 62 -6.37 -3.45 -0.34
CA GLY A 62 -6.94 -2.11 -0.53
C GLY A 62 -8.01 -2.07 -1.62
N SER A 63 -8.10 -0.95 -2.34
CA SER A 63 -9.06 -0.74 -3.43
C SER A 63 -8.93 -1.78 -4.53
N PHE A 64 -9.96 -2.57 -4.74
CA PHE A 64 -10.02 -3.63 -5.76
C PHE A 64 -9.69 -3.13 -7.18
N THR A 65 -10.24 -1.99 -7.57
CA THR A 65 -9.98 -1.37 -8.88
C THR A 65 -8.58 -0.75 -8.91
N GLY A 66 -8.22 -0.01 -7.86
CA GLY A 66 -6.93 0.67 -7.78
C GLY A 66 -5.75 -0.30 -7.90
N ILE A 67 -5.74 -1.38 -7.12
CA ILE A 67 -4.70 -2.42 -7.17
C ILE A 67 -4.51 -2.94 -8.60
N ARG A 68 -5.61 -3.24 -9.30
CA ARG A 68 -5.55 -3.75 -10.68
C ARG A 68 -5.01 -2.73 -11.67
N VAL A 69 -5.35 -1.46 -11.51
CA VAL A 69 -4.83 -0.37 -12.36
C VAL A 69 -3.31 -0.27 -12.21
N GLY A 70 -2.80 -0.23 -10.97
CA GLY A 70 -1.35 -0.17 -10.72
C GLY A 70 -0.62 -1.38 -11.29
N ILE A 71 -1.10 -2.58 -11.00
CA ILE A 71 -0.48 -3.83 -11.46
C ILE A 71 -0.50 -3.92 -12.99
N ALA A 72 -1.62 -3.59 -13.65
CA ALA A 72 -1.71 -3.63 -15.11
C ALA A 72 -0.74 -2.62 -15.76
N ALA A 73 -0.67 -1.40 -15.24
CA ALA A 73 0.27 -0.40 -15.72
C ALA A 73 1.73 -0.86 -15.51
N ALA A 74 2.06 -1.39 -14.33
CA ALA A 74 3.40 -1.89 -14.02
C ALA A 74 3.81 -3.04 -14.93
N HIS A 75 2.92 -4.01 -15.20
CA HIS A 75 3.19 -5.08 -16.17
C HIS A 75 3.42 -4.55 -17.58
N GLY A 76 2.58 -3.61 -18.05
CA GLY A 76 2.76 -2.99 -19.38
C GLY A 76 4.11 -2.29 -19.51
N LEU A 77 4.51 -1.53 -18.49
CA LEU A 77 5.81 -0.85 -18.45
C LEU A 77 6.97 -1.86 -18.35
N ALA A 78 6.86 -2.89 -17.51
CA ALA A 78 7.90 -3.91 -17.36
C ALA A 78 8.16 -4.66 -18.66
N ILE A 79 7.11 -5.01 -19.41
CA ILE A 79 7.22 -5.64 -20.74
C ILE A 79 7.83 -4.64 -21.74
N GLY A 80 7.36 -3.39 -21.76
CA GLY A 80 7.85 -2.39 -22.73
C GLY A 80 9.31 -2.00 -22.53
N TRP A 81 9.82 -2.07 -21.30
CA TRP A 81 11.20 -1.73 -20.95
C TRP A 81 12.11 -2.95 -20.76
N ASP A 82 11.58 -4.15 -20.77
CA ASP A 82 12.31 -5.40 -20.49
C ASP A 82 13.02 -5.36 -19.10
N VAL A 83 12.25 -5.01 -18.04
CA VAL A 83 12.77 -4.88 -16.67
C VAL A 83 12.00 -5.75 -15.69
N ALA A 84 12.65 -6.07 -14.56
CA ALA A 84 12.04 -6.85 -13.49
C ALA A 84 10.88 -6.09 -12.83
N LEU A 85 9.84 -6.84 -12.42
CA LEU A 85 8.67 -6.35 -11.70
C LEU A 85 8.47 -7.18 -10.44
N CYS A 86 8.34 -6.50 -9.29
CA CYS A 86 7.99 -7.11 -8.00
C CYS A 86 6.80 -6.37 -7.36
N GLY A 87 6.09 -7.08 -6.49
CA GLY A 87 5.01 -6.51 -5.70
C GLY A 87 5.50 -5.93 -4.36
N ILE A 88 4.72 -4.98 -3.82
CA ILE A 88 4.88 -4.40 -2.48
C ILE A 88 3.61 -4.64 -1.68
N ASP A 89 3.73 -5.06 -0.41
CA ASP A 89 2.62 -5.05 0.54
C ASP A 89 2.19 -3.60 0.85
N SER A 90 0.95 -3.24 0.51
CA SER A 90 0.46 -1.85 0.66
C SER A 90 0.21 -1.44 2.12
N LEU A 91 -0.07 -2.38 3.03
CA LEU A 91 -0.16 -2.08 4.47
C LEU A 91 1.24 -1.76 5.00
N ALA A 92 2.24 -2.56 4.62
CA ALA A 92 3.63 -2.30 4.99
C ALA A 92 4.13 -0.96 4.43
N LEU A 93 3.75 -0.61 3.20
CA LEU A 93 4.09 0.68 2.62
C LEU A 93 3.50 1.85 3.43
N THR A 94 2.28 1.70 3.95
CA THR A 94 1.69 2.69 4.86
C THR A 94 2.45 2.76 6.18
N ALA A 95 2.83 1.64 6.76
CA ALA A 95 3.66 1.61 7.97
C ALA A 95 5.00 2.33 7.74
N ALA A 96 5.70 2.03 6.65
CA ALA A 96 6.95 2.71 6.29
C ALA A 96 6.76 4.21 6.08
N THR A 97 5.65 4.63 5.45
CA THR A 97 5.31 6.05 5.26
C THR A 97 5.21 6.80 6.58
N VAL A 98 4.56 6.20 7.58
CA VAL A 98 4.40 6.82 8.90
C VAL A 98 5.72 6.78 9.68
N LEU A 99 6.37 5.61 9.75
CA LEU A 99 7.60 5.46 10.52
C LEU A 99 8.72 6.41 10.08
N ALA A 100 8.81 6.69 8.78
CA ALA A 100 9.78 7.64 8.23
C ALA A 100 9.51 9.11 8.64
N GLY A 101 8.29 9.46 9.02
CA GLY A 101 7.91 10.80 9.45
C GLY A 101 7.91 11.02 10.96
N LEU A 102 8.13 9.98 11.77
CA LEU A 102 8.12 10.09 13.23
C LEU A 102 9.51 10.50 13.76
N GLU A 103 9.52 11.43 14.70
CA GLU A 103 10.77 11.86 15.39
C GLU A 103 11.36 10.76 16.29
N SER A 104 10.51 9.86 16.80
CA SER A 104 10.92 8.73 17.61
C SER A 104 10.17 7.46 17.21
N ALA A 105 10.89 6.34 17.19
CA ALA A 105 10.30 5.05 16.87
C ALA A 105 9.28 4.64 17.94
N PRO A 106 8.03 4.30 17.55
CA PRO A 106 7.02 3.79 18.49
C PRO A 106 7.39 2.35 18.89
N ALA A 107 6.79 1.82 19.95
CA ALA A 107 6.95 0.40 20.31
C ALA A 107 6.42 -0.55 19.22
N GLY A 108 5.46 -0.06 18.43
CA GLY A 108 4.87 -0.72 17.28
C GLY A 108 3.74 0.15 16.71
N ILE A 109 3.31 -0.20 15.51
CA ILE A 109 2.24 0.49 14.78
C ILE A 109 1.26 -0.52 14.21
N ALA A 110 -0.02 -0.22 14.23
CA ALA A 110 -1.00 -0.92 13.43
C ALA A 110 -1.35 -0.12 12.19
N VAL A 111 -1.57 -0.79 11.08
CA VAL A 111 -2.14 -0.19 9.88
C VAL A 111 -3.55 -0.70 9.68
N ALA A 112 -4.48 0.21 9.44
CA ALA A 112 -5.87 -0.07 9.13
C ALA A 112 -6.26 0.68 7.85
N HIS A 113 -6.53 -0.05 6.77
CA HIS A 113 -7.10 0.52 5.55
C HIS A 113 -8.60 0.25 5.50
N ALA A 114 -9.37 1.24 5.12
CA ALA A 114 -10.80 1.06 4.89
C ALA A 114 -11.02 0.10 3.71
N GLY A 115 -11.73 -0.98 3.98
CA GLY A 115 -12.17 -1.95 3.00
C GLY A 115 -13.60 -1.69 2.51
N GLY A 116 -14.09 -2.54 1.62
CA GLY A 116 -15.50 -2.54 1.25
C GLY A 116 -16.39 -3.01 2.40
N HIS A 117 -17.68 -2.65 2.36
CA HIS A 117 -18.70 -3.09 3.31
C HIS A 117 -18.47 -2.71 4.79
N GLY A 118 -17.70 -1.64 5.04
CA GLY A 118 -17.41 -1.18 6.40
C GLY A 118 -16.35 -2.01 7.13
N GLU A 119 -15.63 -2.89 6.45
CA GLU A 119 -14.52 -3.66 7.00
C GLU A 119 -13.20 -2.90 6.92
N LEU A 120 -12.21 -3.37 7.67
CA LEU A 120 -10.85 -2.85 7.71
C LEU A 120 -9.86 -3.96 7.33
N PHE A 121 -8.91 -3.66 6.45
CA PHE A 121 -7.70 -4.45 6.31
C PHE A 121 -6.70 -4.00 7.37
N VAL A 122 -6.35 -4.89 8.29
CA VAL A 122 -5.49 -4.56 9.42
C VAL A 122 -4.26 -5.46 9.50
N ARG A 123 -3.15 -4.89 9.93
CA ARG A 123 -1.91 -5.59 10.25
C ARG A 123 -1.09 -4.79 11.23
N SER A 124 -0.38 -5.49 12.16
CA SER A 124 0.54 -4.86 13.10
C SER A 124 1.98 -5.00 12.63
N PHE A 125 2.79 -3.99 12.97
CA PHE A 125 4.20 -3.90 12.62
C PHE A 125 4.99 -3.47 13.85
N ASP A 126 6.24 -3.90 13.95
CA ASP A 126 7.18 -3.44 14.96
C ASP A 126 7.73 -2.04 14.65
N SER A 127 8.65 -1.58 15.47
CA SER A 127 9.29 -0.27 15.37
C SER A 127 10.14 -0.06 14.11
N VAL A 128 10.50 -1.12 13.39
CA VAL A 128 11.29 -1.08 12.16
C VAL A 128 10.48 -1.45 10.93
N GLY A 129 9.15 -1.62 11.08
CA GLY A 129 8.24 -1.90 9.97
C GLY A 129 8.19 -3.38 9.56
N ALA A 130 8.71 -4.30 10.39
CA ALA A 130 8.51 -5.72 10.16
C ALA A 130 7.12 -6.15 10.71
N PRO A 131 6.37 -6.98 9.96
CA PRO A 131 5.06 -7.41 10.41
C PRO A 131 5.16 -8.33 11.63
N THR A 132 4.29 -8.13 12.61
CA THR A 132 4.19 -8.94 13.82
C THR A 132 3.03 -9.92 13.80
N ASP A 133 2.13 -9.78 12.82
CA ASP A 133 1.00 -10.67 12.58
C ASP A 133 0.66 -10.77 11.08
N ASP A 134 -0.33 -11.59 10.74
CA ASP A 134 -0.85 -11.69 9.39
C ASP A 134 -1.86 -10.57 9.09
N ALA A 135 -1.94 -10.16 7.83
CA ALA A 135 -2.97 -9.23 7.37
C ALA A 135 -4.36 -9.88 7.49
N ARG A 136 -5.32 -9.16 8.07
CA ARG A 136 -6.69 -9.62 8.29
C ARG A 136 -7.70 -8.62 7.76
N ASN A 137 -8.86 -9.14 7.34
CA ASN A 137 -10.03 -8.32 7.00
C ASN A 137 -11.06 -8.49 8.11
N LEU A 138 -11.35 -7.43 8.85
CA LEU A 138 -12.15 -7.45 10.07
C LEU A 138 -13.12 -6.27 10.11
N THR A 139 -14.25 -6.43 10.82
CA THR A 139 -15.06 -5.27 11.19
C THR A 139 -14.28 -4.35 12.15
N PRO A 140 -14.59 -3.05 12.25
CA PRO A 140 -13.95 -2.18 13.23
C PRO A 140 -14.02 -2.72 14.67
N HIS A 141 -15.13 -3.35 15.04
CA HIS A 141 -15.32 -3.95 16.36
C HIS A 141 -14.38 -5.14 16.59
N ASP A 142 -14.27 -6.06 15.63
CA ASP A 142 -13.41 -7.22 15.74
C ASP A 142 -11.92 -6.81 15.68
N ALA A 143 -11.58 -5.81 14.85
CA ALA A 143 -10.25 -5.24 14.80
C ALA A 143 -9.87 -4.60 16.15
N ALA A 144 -10.78 -3.88 16.81
CA ALA A 144 -10.56 -3.28 18.13
C ALA A 144 -10.25 -4.33 19.23
N ALA A 145 -10.77 -5.55 19.09
CA ALA A 145 -10.53 -6.63 20.04
C ALA A 145 -9.14 -7.27 19.92
N VAL A 146 -8.48 -7.16 18.73
CA VAL A 146 -7.24 -7.88 18.44
C VAL A 146 -6.04 -6.97 18.19
N ILE A 147 -6.25 -5.73 17.77
CA ILE A 147 -5.17 -4.75 17.56
C ILE A 147 -4.86 -4.02 18.85
N THR A 148 -3.64 -4.19 19.35
CA THR A 148 -3.20 -3.64 20.63
C THR A 148 -2.27 -2.43 20.50
N ALA A 149 -1.67 -2.18 19.32
CA ALA A 149 -0.80 -1.03 19.10
C ALA A 149 -1.55 0.27 19.35
N ASP A 150 -0.97 1.17 20.15
CA ASP A 150 -1.57 2.46 20.46
C ASP A 150 -1.69 3.36 19.22
N LEU A 151 -0.65 3.38 18.40
CA LEU A 151 -0.62 4.13 17.15
C LEU A 151 -1.24 3.31 16.03
N VAL A 152 -2.28 3.86 15.41
CA VAL A 152 -2.97 3.27 14.26
C VAL A 152 -2.88 4.20 13.06
N ALA A 153 -2.30 3.73 11.97
CA ALA A 153 -2.17 4.47 10.71
C ALA A 153 -3.12 3.95 9.63
N GLY A 154 -3.38 4.76 8.62
CA GLY A 154 -4.15 4.35 7.45
C GLY A 154 -5.51 5.01 7.33
N SER A 155 -6.18 4.78 6.20
CA SER A 155 -7.48 5.38 5.90
C SER A 155 -8.63 4.89 6.80
N GLY A 156 -8.44 3.77 7.51
CA GLY A 156 -9.37 3.21 8.48
C GLY A 156 -8.96 3.44 9.95
N ALA A 157 -7.90 4.20 10.21
CA ALA A 157 -7.34 4.40 11.54
C ALA A 157 -8.36 5.00 12.52
N GLU A 158 -9.08 6.04 12.09
CA GLU A 158 -10.11 6.69 12.92
C GLU A 158 -11.24 5.72 13.28
N ALA A 159 -11.68 4.91 12.35
CA ALA A 159 -12.74 3.92 12.60
C ALA A 159 -12.31 2.86 13.63
N LEU A 160 -11.06 2.40 13.54
CA LEU A 160 -10.51 1.44 14.51
C LEU A 160 -10.37 2.06 15.90
N VAL A 161 -9.78 3.25 16.00
CA VAL A 161 -9.58 3.95 17.27
C VAL A 161 -10.91 4.32 17.92
N ALA A 162 -11.90 4.75 17.12
CA ALA A 162 -13.25 5.02 17.62
C ALA A 162 -13.93 3.75 18.16
N ALA A 163 -13.83 2.62 17.46
CA ALA A 163 -14.37 1.35 17.90
C ALA A 163 -13.71 0.83 19.20
N ARG A 164 -12.39 1.08 19.35
CA ARG A 164 -11.61 0.67 20.52
C ARG A 164 -11.79 1.63 21.72
N GLY A 165 -12.11 2.88 21.45
CA GLY A 165 -12.27 3.92 22.48
C GLY A 165 -10.93 4.45 23.04
N CYS A 166 -9.78 4.06 22.49
CA CYS A 166 -8.45 4.54 22.91
C CYS A 166 -7.45 4.43 21.77
N GLY A 167 -6.29 5.11 21.90
CA GLY A 167 -5.20 5.14 20.95
C GLY A 167 -5.15 6.38 20.08
N THR A 168 -4.14 6.46 19.24
CA THR A 168 -3.87 7.61 18.35
C THR A 168 -4.10 7.21 16.91
N ALA A 169 -5.02 7.88 16.21
CA ALA A 169 -5.27 7.69 14.80
C ALA A 169 -4.41 8.64 13.96
N LEU A 170 -3.71 8.10 12.96
CA LEU A 170 -2.99 8.85 11.94
C LEU A 170 -3.56 8.52 10.56
N PRO A 171 -4.54 9.27 10.07
CA PRO A 171 -5.05 9.11 8.71
C PRO A 171 -3.92 9.32 7.70
N THR A 172 -3.44 8.24 7.11
CA THR A 172 -2.28 8.23 6.21
C THR A 172 -2.57 7.32 5.03
N LEU A 173 -2.05 7.69 3.88
CA LEU A 173 -2.12 6.86 2.67
C LEU A 173 -0.71 6.35 2.33
N PRO A 174 -0.58 5.19 1.66
CA PRO A 174 0.72 4.68 1.24
C PRO A 174 1.39 5.65 0.26
N SER A 175 2.69 5.89 0.44
CA SER A 175 3.51 6.66 -0.47
C SER A 175 4.65 5.82 -1.04
N ALA A 176 4.73 5.79 -2.36
CA ALA A 176 5.76 5.07 -3.11
C ALA A 176 7.19 5.55 -2.79
N ARG A 177 7.35 6.75 -2.22
CA ARG A 177 8.64 7.29 -1.76
C ARG A 177 9.37 6.36 -0.80
N PHE A 178 8.62 5.61 0.00
CA PHE A 178 9.13 4.76 1.08
C PHE A 178 9.22 3.29 0.70
N ALA A 179 9.07 2.96 -0.60
CA ALA A 179 9.09 1.57 -1.07
C ALA A 179 10.37 0.81 -0.70
N LEU A 180 11.53 1.49 -0.71
CA LEU A 180 12.81 0.87 -0.35
C LEU A 180 13.09 0.86 1.16
N ALA A 181 12.30 1.53 1.98
CA ALA A 181 12.36 1.42 3.44
C ALA A 181 11.74 0.11 3.96
N LEU A 182 10.96 -0.60 3.13
CA LEU A 182 10.38 -1.88 3.52
C LEU A 182 11.43 -2.98 3.63
N PRO A 183 11.28 -3.94 4.56
CA PRO A 183 11.99 -5.21 4.51
C PRO A 183 11.87 -5.87 3.13
N GLU A 184 12.93 -6.51 2.65
CA GLU A 184 12.98 -7.08 1.31
C GLU A 184 11.82 -8.06 1.04
N ALA A 185 11.47 -8.87 2.01
CA ALA A 185 10.36 -9.84 1.90
C ALA A 185 8.99 -9.17 1.60
N LEU A 186 8.81 -7.90 1.96
CA LEU A 186 7.56 -7.15 1.73
C LEU A 186 7.57 -6.30 0.43
N ARG A 187 8.72 -6.22 -0.25
CA ARG A 187 8.88 -5.54 -1.54
C ARG A 187 9.36 -6.46 -2.67
N SER A 188 9.35 -7.77 -2.42
CA SER A 188 9.71 -8.82 -3.37
C SER A 188 8.60 -9.86 -3.49
N VAL A 189 7.35 -9.45 -3.25
CA VAL A 189 6.19 -10.34 -3.38
C VAL A 189 5.79 -10.50 -4.85
N ASP A 190 5.03 -11.55 -5.15
CA ASP A 190 4.47 -11.77 -6.50
C ASP A 190 3.61 -10.55 -6.90
N PRO A 191 3.81 -9.94 -8.09
CA PRO A 191 3.04 -8.78 -8.54
C PRO A 191 1.62 -9.17 -8.99
N LYS A 192 0.90 -9.87 -8.12
CA LYS A 192 -0.50 -10.27 -8.26
C LYS A 192 -1.37 -9.61 -7.20
N PRO A 193 -2.65 -9.30 -7.50
CA PRO A 193 -3.53 -8.68 -6.53
C PRO A 193 -3.69 -9.50 -5.25
N SER A 194 -3.41 -8.90 -4.11
CA SER A 194 -3.74 -9.43 -2.78
C SER A 194 -5.01 -8.76 -2.29
N TYR A 195 -6.14 -9.45 -2.38
CA TYR A 195 -7.42 -8.84 -2.05
C TYR A 195 -7.74 -8.86 -0.55
N GLY A 196 -6.98 -9.60 0.25
CA GLY A 196 -7.20 -9.76 1.70
C GLY A 196 -8.58 -10.33 2.08
N ARG A 197 -9.35 -10.78 1.08
CA ARG A 197 -10.74 -11.23 1.19
C ARG A 197 -11.06 -12.25 0.09
N ALA A 198 -11.92 -13.23 0.42
CA ALA A 198 -12.44 -14.14 -0.58
C ALA A 198 -13.34 -13.42 -1.60
N PRO A 199 -13.41 -13.88 -2.86
CA PRO A 199 -14.30 -13.30 -3.86
C PRO A 199 -15.77 -13.34 -3.41
N ASP A 200 -16.50 -12.24 -3.59
CA ASP A 200 -17.95 -12.17 -3.32
C ASP A 200 -18.79 -13.02 -4.30
N ALA A 201 -18.25 -13.25 -5.50
CA ALA A 201 -18.91 -14.04 -6.53
C ALA A 201 -18.87 -15.53 -6.19
N LYS A 202 -20.03 -16.10 -5.92
CA LYS A 202 -20.20 -17.57 -5.85
C LYS A 202 -20.32 -18.11 -7.29
N PRO A 203 -19.60 -19.20 -7.66
CA PRO A 203 -19.81 -19.86 -8.95
C PRO A 203 -21.28 -20.24 -9.08
N ARG A 204 -21.92 -19.93 -10.21
CA ARG A 204 -23.23 -20.52 -10.53
C ARG A 204 -22.99 -22.02 -10.71
N LEU A 205 -23.56 -22.82 -9.84
CA LEU A 205 -23.67 -24.25 -10.09
C LEU A 205 -24.57 -24.39 -11.34
N VAL A 206 -23.97 -24.77 -12.45
CA VAL A 206 -24.73 -25.21 -13.64
C VAL A 206 -25.27 -26.57 -13.28
N ALA A 207 -26.59 -26.66 -13.14
CA ALA A 207 -27.31 -27.94 -12.95
C ALA A 207 -27.32 -28.75 -14.24
#